data_eff4ae2b9f73f8dc00c6bda2015ce7cf
#
_entry.id   eff4ae2b9f73f8dc00c6bda2015ce7cf
#
_cell.length_a   1.000
_cell.length_b   1.000
_cell.length_c   1.000
_cell.angle_alpha   90.00
_cell.angle_beta   90.00
_cell.angle_gamma   90.00
#
_symmetry.space_group_name_H-M   'P 1'
#
loop_
_entity.id
_entity.type
_entity.pdbx_description
1 polymer ?
#
loop_
_entity_poly.entity_id
_entity_poly.type
_entity_poly.pdbx_seq_one_letter_code
_entity_poly.pdbx_strand_id
1 'polypeptide(L)'
;DSSTSRGLGDVYKRQDLATFDLPNSLTLAIEEYGRINSREGGRRQLQYIGRLMRKLDTAAIELQLQHLRGESNAARQALHTVELWRDRLLEDPQALTLLLQEHPSIDRQKLRQLLKNATNTGSVLQNEPPNPAQKQSARALFRFLHDQLYTNETF
;
A
#
# COMPACT_ATOMS: atom_id res chain seq x y z
N ASP A 1 11.61 -10.09 -13.45
CA ASP A 1 10.49 -11.05 -13.46
C ASP A 1 9.16 -10.35 -13.28
N SER A 2 8.59 -9.89 -14.40
CA SER A 2 7.31 -9.19 -14.45
C SER A 2 6.11 -10.13 -14.20
N SER A 3 6.29 -11.44 -14.23
CA SER A 3 5.23 -12.44 -14.06
C SER A 3 4.76 -12.56 -12.61
N THR A 4 5.65 -12.40 -11.64
CA THR A 4 5.32 -12.53 -10.21
C THR A 4 4.51 -11.34 -9.70
N SER A 5 4.78 -10.15 -10.25
CA SER A 5 4.06 -8.91 -9.88
C SER A 5 2.60 -8.93 -10.36
N ARG A 6 2.32 -9.53 -11.51
CA ARG A 6 0.96 -9.66 -12.04
C ARG A 6 0.12 -10.63 -11.21
N GLY A 7 0.72 -11.76 -10.78
CA GLY A 7 0.02 -12.74 -9.96
C GLY A 7 -0.46 -12.20 -8.62
N LEU A 8 0.36 -11.38 -7.95
CA LEU A 8 -0.01 -10.74 -6.70
C LEU A 8 -1.13 -9.72 -6.88
N GLY A 9 -1.06 -8.90 -7.93
CA GLY A 9 -2.11 -7.93 -8.24
C GLY A 9 -3.46 -8.61 -8.50
N ASP A 10 -3.47 -9.74 -9.21
CA ASP A 10 -4.68 -10.49 -9.49
C ASP A 10 -5.30 -11.14 -8.24
N VAL A 11 -4.47 -11.60 -7.30
CA VAL A 11 -4.94 -12.15 -6.01
C VAL A 11 -5.62 -11.05 -5.19
N TYR A 12 -5.04 -9.87 -5.09
CA TYR A 12 -5.63 -8.73 -4.38
C TYR A 12 -6.94 -8.27 -5.02
N LYS A 13 -6.99 -8.18 -6.33
CA LYS A 13 -8.23 -7.84 -7.07
C LYS A 13 -9.35 -8.85 -6.84
N ARG A 14 -9.02 -10.13 -6.76
CA ARG A 14 -10.01 -11.18 -6.45
C ARG A 14 -10.54 -11.05 -5.03
N GLN A 15 -9.69 -10.73 -4.06
CA GLN A 15 -10.12 -10.51 -2.68
C GLN A 15 -11.04 -9.31 -2.57
N ASP A 16 -10.75 -8.24 -3.28
CA ASP A 16 -11.60 -7.05 -3.34
C ASP A 16 -12.97 -7.38 -3.96
N LEU A 17 -12.99 -8.16 -5.04
CA LEU A 17 -14.24 -8.60 -5.66
C LEU A 17 -15.10 -9.46 -4.73
N ALA A 18 -14.48 -10.27 -3.89
CA ALA A 18 -15.21 -11.11 -2.93
C ALA A 18 -15.94 -10.30 -1.86
N THR A 19 -15.51 -9.07 -1.59
CA THR A 19 -16.18 -8.16 -0.63
C THR A 19 -17.45 -7.54 -1.19
N PHE A 20 -17.62 -7.53 -2.52
CA PHE A 20 -18.82 -7.03 -3.16
C PHE A 20 -19.92 -8.12 -3.17
N ASP A 21 -21.14 -7.72 -2.85
CA ASP A 21 -22.30 -8.59 -2.98
C ASP A 21 -22.79 -8.56 -4.43
N LEU A 22 -22.09 -9.28 -5.30
CA LEU A 22 -22.39 -9.37 -6.72
C LEU A 22 -23.12 -10.68 -7.05
N PRO A 23 -24.04 -10.67 -8.03
CA PRO A 23 -24.58 -11.93 -8.56
C PRO A 23 -23.46 -12.82 -9.08
N ASN A 24 -23.64 -14.13 -8.90
CA ASN A 24 -22.63 -15.11 -9.29
C ASN A 24 -22.29 -15.05 -10.79
N SER A 25 -23.29 -14.79 -11.63
CA SER A 25 -23.10 -14.61 -13.07
C SER A 25 -22.16 -13.45 -13.41
N LEU A 26 -22.26 -12.34 -12.70
CA LEU A 26 -21.39 -11.18 -12.92
C LEU A 26 -19.98 -11.46 -12.43
N THR A 27 -19.82 -12.09 -11.28
CA THR A 27 -18.50 -12.46 -10.75
C THR A 27 -17.77 -13.39 -11.71
N LEU A 28 -18.44 -14.42 -12.23
CA LEU A 28 -17.87 -15.33 -13.22
C LEU A 28 -17.48 -14.61 -14.51
N ALA A 29 -18.31 -13.68 -14.98
CA ALA A 29 -18.03 -12.91 -16.20
C ALA A 29 -16.79 -12.01 -16.04
N ILE A 30 -16.59 -11.40 -14.87
CA ILE A 30 -15.42 -10.58 -14.56
C ILE A 30 -14.16 -11.45 -14.48
N GLU A 31 -14.22 -12.61 -13.84
CA GLU A 31 -13.11 -13.56 -13.78
C GLU A 31 -12.71 -14.05 -15.17
N GLU A 32 -13.68 -14.34 -16.02
CA GLU A 32 -13.44 -14.75 -17.40
C GLU A 32 -12.77 -13.66 -18.21
N TYR A 33 -13.14 -12.40 -17.99
CA TYR A 33 -12.46 -11.26 -18.64
C TYR A 33 -10.96 -11.24 -18.33
N GLY A 34 -10.59 -11.54 -17.09
CA GLY A 34 -9.18 -11.60 -16.67
C GLY A 34 -8.38 -12.71 -17.38
N ARG A 35 -9.04 -13.73 -17.89
CA ARG A 35 -8.39 -14.86 -18.61
C ARG A 35 -8.28 -14.64 -20.10
N ILE A 36 -9.04 -13.71 -20.67
CA ILE A 36 -9.07 -13.45 -22.11
C ILE A 36 -7.83 -12.68 -22.52
N ASN A 37 -7.10 -13.21 -23.49
CA ASN A 37 -5.87 -12.58 -24.01
C ASN A 37 -6.09 -11.82 -25.31
N SER A 38 -7.16 -12.12 -26.05
CA SER A 38 -7.43 -11.44 -27.31
C SER A 38 -8.17 -10.12 -27.08
N ARG A 39 -7.82 -9.12 -27.89
CA ARG A 39 -8.43 -7.78 -27.81
C ARG A 39 -9.93 -7.81 -28.13
N GLU A 40 -10.31 -8.57 -29.13
CA GLU A 40 -11.71 -8.69 -29.56
C GLU A 40 -12.54 -9.52 -28.57
N GLY A 41 -11.98 -10.62 -28.05
CA GLY A 41 -12.62 -11.40 -27.01
C GLY A 41 -12.85 -10.59 -25.74
N GLY A 42 -11.86 -9.78 -25.34
CA GLY A 42 -12.00 -8.87 -24.22
C GLY A 42 -13.10 -7.84 -24.42
N ARG A 43 -13.20 -7.25 -25.61
CA ARG A 43 -14.26 -6.30 -25.95
C ARG A 43 -15.66 -6.93 -25.87
N ARG A 44 -15.81 -8.11 -26.38
CA ARG A 44 -17.09 -8.86 -26.31
C ARG A 44 -17.47 -9.20 -24.87
N GLN A 45 -16.49 -9.60 -24.06
CA GLN A 45 -16.71 -9.90 -22.66
C GLN A 45 -17.13 -8.66 -21.87
N LEU A 46 -16.51 -7.50 -22.13
CA LEU A 46 -16.90 -6.24 -21.51
C LEU A 46 -18.32 -5.83 -21.88
N GLN A 47 -18.75 -6.07 -23.13
CA GLN A 47 -20.13 -5.84 -23.55
C GLN A 47 -21.10 -6.74 -22.80
N TYR A 48 -20.75 -8.00 -22.58
CA TYR A 48 -21.54 -8.95 -21.81
C TYR A 48 -21.65 -8.52 -20.35
N ILE A 49 -20.53 -8.14 -19.72
CA ILE A 49 -20.51 -7.60 -18.36
C ILE A 49 -21.40 -6.36 -18.26
N GLY A 50 -21.32 -5.45 -19.23
CA GLY A 50 -22.19 -4.27 -19.29
C GLY A 50 -23.67 -4.61 -19.34
N ARG A 51 -24.05 -5.64 -20.07
CA ARG A 51 -25.45 -6.11 -20.10
C ARG A 51 -25.90 -6.67 -18.78
N LEU A 52 -25.04 -7.43 -18.09
CA LEU A 52 -25.34 -7.95 -16.74
C LEU A 52 -25.50 -6.82 -15.74
N MET A 53 -24.64 -5.80 -15.81
CA MET A 53 -24.67 -4.66 -14.90
C MET A 53 -25.91 -3.79 -15.06
N ARG A 54 -26.47 -3.67 -16.27
CA ARG A 54 -27.69 -2.88 -16.49
C ARG A 54 -28.92 -3.44 -15.77
N LYS A 55 -28.91 -4.72 -15.43
CA LYS A 55 -29.99 -5.39 -14.71
C LYS A 55 -29.88 -5.26 -13.19
N LEU A 56 -28.81 -4.63 -12.70
CA LEU A 56 -28.50 -4.53 -11.28
C LEU A 56 -28.73 -3.12 -10.76
N ASP A 57 -29.07 -3.02 -9.49
CA ASP A 57 -28.96 -1.76 -8.75
C ASP A 57 -27.48 -1.50 -8.45
N THR A 58 -26.88 -0.59 -9.20
CA THR A 58 -25.46 -0.26 -9.10
C THR A 58 -25.13 0.71 -7.95
N ALA A 59 -26.11 1.27 -7.29
CA ALA A 59 -25.88 2.28 -6.25
C ALA A 59 -25.06 1.74 -5.08
N ALA A 60 -25.35 0.53 -4.62
CA ALA A 60 -24.58 -0.14 -3.55
C ALA A 60 -23.14 -0.43 -3.97
N ILE A 61 -22.95 -0.85 -5.23
CA ILE A 61 -21.62 -1.12 -5.80
C ILE A 61 -20.80 0.17 -5.87
N GLU A 62 -21.40 1.27 -6.32
CA GLU A 62 -20.74 2.57 -6.40
C GLU A 62 -20.29 3.07 -5.02
N LEU A 63 -21.13 2.90 -4.00
CA LEU A 63 -20.77 3.24 -2.62
C LEU A 63 -19.59 2.43 -2.11
N GLN A 64 -19.58 1.12 -2.38
CA GLN A 64 -18.45 0.25 -2.00
C GLN A 64 -17.18 0.64 -2.73
N LEU A 65 -17.24 0.99 -4.01
CA LEU A 65 -16.08 1.46 -4.77
C LEU A 65 -15.52 2.76 -4.20
N GLN A 66 -16.38 3.71 -3.82
CA GLN A 66 -15.95 4.95 -3.18
C GLN A 66 -15.25 4.69 -1.85
N HIS A 67 -15.77 3.75 -1.07
CA HIS A 67 -15.18 3.36 0.21
C HIS A 67 -13.80 2.73 0.03
N LEU A 68 -13.65 1.78 -0.90
CA LEU A 68 -12.38 1.16 -1.22
C LEU A 68 -11.34 2.18 -1.72
N ARG A 69 -11.75 3.12 -2.56
CA ARG A 69 -10.87 4.20 -3.03
C ARG A 69 -10.42 5.09 -1.89
N GLY A 70 -11.31 5.41 -0.96
CA GLY A 70 -11.00 6.18 0.24
C GLY A 70 -9.99 5.48 1.13
N GLU A 71 -10.18 4.20 1.40
CA GLU A 71 -9.23 3.38 2.18
C GLU A 71 -7.86 3.29 1.49
N SER A 72 -7.84 3.06 0.18
CA SER A 72 -6.61 2.98 -0.60
C SER A 72 -5.84 4.30 -0.60
N ASN A 73 -6.53 5.43 -0.73
CA ASN A 73 -5.90 6.75 -0.67
C ASN A 73 -5.37 7.05 0.72
N ALA A 74 -6.10 6.72 1.79
CA ALA A 74 -5.64 6.87 3.17
C ALA A 74 -4.39 6.04 3.43
N ALA A 75 -4.35 4.79 2.96
CA ALA A 75 -3.18 3.92 3.07
C ALA A 75 -1.95 4.49 2.34
N ARG A 76 -2.14 5.03 1.14
CA ARG A 76 -1.05 5.69 0.38
C ARG A 76 -0.54 6.93 1.09
N GLN A 77 -1.42 7.75 1.64
CA GLN A 77 -1.03 8.93 2.42
C GLN A 77 -0.25 8.54 3.67
N ALA A 78 -0.67 7.49 4.35
CA ALA A 78 0.04 6.96 5.52
C ALA A 78 1.46 6.53 5.16
N LEU A 79 1.63 5.76 4.08
CA LEU A 79 2.95 5.34 3.60
C LEU A 79 3.82 6.52 3.22
N HIS A 80 3.26 7.51 2.54
CA HIS A 80 3.98 8.73 2.15
C HIS A 80 4.43 9.54 3.37
N THR A 81 3.58 9.68 4.38
CA THR A 81 3.92 10.36 5.63
C THR A 81 5.08 9.65 6.35
N VAL A 82 5.05 8.32 6.41
CA VAL A 82 6.14 7.53 7.02
C VAL A 82 7.44 7.70 6.25
N GLU A 83 7.40 7.70 4.92
CA GLU A 83 8.57 7.96 4.08
C GLU A 83 9.18 9.33 4.34
N LEU A 84 8.36 10.37 4.45
CA LEU A 84 8.81 11.72 4.75
C LEU A 84 9.47 11.80 6.12
N TRP A 85 8.88 11.18 7.15
CA TRP A 85 9.48 11.15 8.48
C TRP A 85 10.81 10.39 8.49
N ARG A 86 10.87 9.23 7.82
CA ARG A 86 12.11 8.46 7.69
C ARG A 86 13.22 9.31 7.09
N ASP A 87 12.96 9.97 5.98
CA ASP A 87 13.95 10.77 5.27
C ASP A 87 14.39 11.97 6.10
N ARG A 88 13.46 12.66 6.75
CA ARG A 88 13.77 13.79 7.63
C ARG A 88 14.59 13.37 8.84
N LEU A 89 14.26 12.24 9.46
CA LEU A 89 14.99 11.71 10.61
C LEU A 89 16.43 11.33 10.25
N LEU A 90 16.66 10.83 9.04
CA LEU A 90 18.00 10.49 8.57
C LEU A 90 18.84 11.70 8.20
N GLU A 91 18.22 12.81 7.79
CA GLU A 91 18.90 14.02 7.34
C GLU A 91 19.06 15.07 8.45
N ASP A 92 18.06 15.21 9.32
CA ASP A 92 18.00 16.30 10.31
C ASP A 92 17.89 15.74 11.74
N PRO A 93 18.88 15.99 12.62
CA PRO A 93 18.80 15.57 14.03
C PRO A 93 17.64 16.19 14.80
N GLN A 94 17.16 17.36 14.40
CA GLN A 94 16.04 18.04 15.06
C GLN A 94 14.70 17.39 14.74
N ALA A 95 14.60 16.64 13.63
CA ALA A 95 13.39 15.93 13.27
C ALA A 95 12.94 14.91 14.32
N LEU A 96 13.89 14.29 15.03
CA LEU A 96 13.60 13.37 16.14
C LEU A 96 12.81 14.07 17.25
N THR A 97 13.22 15.27 17.63
CA THR A 97 12.54 16.07 18.66
C THR A 97 11.13 16.43 18.22
N LEU A 98 10.97 16.86 16.98
CA LEU A 98 9.66 17.19 16.41
C LEU A 98 8.72 15.96 16.38
N LEU A 99 9.21 14.83 15.95
CA LEU A 99 8.41 13.59 15.90
C LEU A 99 7.94 13.18 17.30
N LEU A 100 8.82 13.24 18.29
CA LEU A 100 8.50 12.90 19.67
C LEU A 100 7.54 13.90 20.33
N GLN A 101 7.55 15.16 19.90
CA GLN A 101 6.58 16.15 20.34
C GLN A 101 5.19 15.90 19.77
N GLU A 102 5.11 15.55 18.48
CA GLU A 102 3.83 15.25 17.82
C GLU A 102 3.27 13.89 18.25
N HIS A 103 4.15 12.91 18.52
CA HIS A 103 3.78 11.54 18.87
C HIS A 103 4.50 11.08 20.14
N PRO A 104 4.06 11.53 21.34
CA PRO A 104 4.75 11.22 22.59
C PRO A 104 4.66 9.74 23.02
N SER A 105 3.78 8.95 22.39
CA SER A 105 3.62 7.52 22.68
C SER A 105 4.66 6.63 22.01
N ILE A 106 5.49 7.14 21.13
CA ILE A 106 6.52 6.38 20.43
C ILE A 106 7.60 5.91 21.41
N ASP A 107 8.07 4.66 21.26
CA ASP A 107 9.21 4.12 22.01
C ASP A 107 10.51 4.85 21.57
N ARG A 108 10.96 5.77 22.45
CA ARG A 108 12.11 6.62 22.20
C ARG A 108 13.42 5.87 22.10
N GLN A 109 13.60 4.85 22.92
CA GLN A 109 14.82 4.05 22.95
C GLN A 109 15.00 3.26 21.66
N LYS A 110 13.94 2.59 21.24
CA LYS A 110 13.95 1.79 20.01
C LYS A 110 14.14 2.67 18.78
N LEU A 111 13.48 3.82 18.73
CA LEU A 111 13.64 4.78 17.65
C LEU A 111 15.07 5.28 17.53
N ARG A 112 15.69 5.66 18.67
CA ARG A 112 17.10 6.11 18.67
C ARG A 112 18.04 5.00 18.22
N GLN A 113 17.81 3.77 18.64
CA GLN A 113 18.64 2.63 18.23
C GLN A 113 18.53 2.37 16.72
N LEU A 114 17.31 2.38 16.18
CA LEU A 114 17.09 2.20 14.74
C LEU A 114 17.71 3.32 13.92
N LEU A 115 17.63 4.56 14.38
CA LEU A 115 18.29 5.70 13.75
C LEU A 115 19.80 5.56 13.77
N LYS A 116 20.37 5.16 14.91
CA LYS A 116 21.80 4.91 15.04
C LYS A 116 22.27 3.82 14.06
N ASN A 117 21.54 2.73 13.96
CA ASN A 117 21.87 1.67 13.01
C ASN A 117 21.82 2.16 11.57
N ALA A 118 20.78 2.91 11.21
CA ALA A 118 20.61 3.45 9.87
C ALA A 118 21.69 4.50 9.50
N THR A 119 22.14 5.31 10.44
CA THR A 119 23.17 6.32 10.22
C THR A 119 24.58 5.73 10.24
N ASN A 120 24.87 4.76 11.11
CA ASN A 120 26.19 4.13 11.20
C ASN A 120 26.54 3.31 9.96
N THR A 121 25.55 2.74 9.29
CA THR A 121 25.77 2.04 8.02
C THR A 121 25.95 2.99 6.84
N GLY A 122 25.72 4.29 7.04
CA GLY A 122 25.71 5.32 6.00
C GLY A 122 26.98 6.14 5.85
N SER A 123 28.09 5.77 6.50
CA SER A 123 29.34 6.55 6.47
C SER A 123 30.15 6.34 5.19
N VAL A 124 29.53 6.16 4.06
CA VAL A 124 30.22 6.05 2.79
C VAL A 124 29.74 7.14 1.85
N LEU A 125 30.71 7.78 1.21
CA LEU A 125 30.61 8.81 0.18
C LEU A 125 29.23 8.90 -0.52
N GLN A 126 28.69 10.10 -0.56
CA GLN A 126 27.34 10.45 -1.05
C GLN A 126 26.99 10.00 -2.49
N ASN A 127 27.86 9.27 -3.16
CA ASN A 127 27.72 8.88 -4.57
C ASN A 127 27.64 7.37 -4.80
N GLU A 128 27.67 6.54 -3.76
CA GLU A 128 27.51 5.11 -3.93
C GLU A 128 26.06 4.65 -3.67
N PRO A 129 25.57 3.67 -4.43
CA PRO A 129 24.25 3.11 -4.16
C PRO A 129 24.22 2.48 -2.76
N PRO A 130 23.09 2.59 -2.02
CA PRO A 130 23.01 2.07 -0.66
C PRO A 130 23.27 0.56 -0.63
N ASN A 131 24.15 0.14 0.27
CA ASN A 131 24.47 -1.28 0.44
C ASN A 131 23.28 -2.04 1.08
N PRO A 132 23.27 -3.39 1.05
CA PRO A 132 22.17 -4.18 1.60
C PRO A 132 21.89 -3.93 3.08
N ALA A 133 22.92 -3.65 3.90
CA ALA A 133 22.75 -3.34 5.31
C ALA A 133 22.06 -2.00 5.53
N GLN A 134 22.37 -0.99 4.73
CA GLN A 134 21.68 0.31 4.76
C GLN A 134 20.21 0.17 4.39
N LYS A 135 19.91 -0.59 3.33
CA LYS A 135 18.53 -0.86 2.92
C LYS A 135 17.74 -1.56 4.01
N GLN A 136 18.34 -2.53 4.66
CA GLN A 136 17.70 -3.28 5.75
C GLN A 136 17.43 -2.39 6.96
N SER A 137 18.39 -1.54 7.35
CA SER A 137 18.23 -0.60 8.46
C SER A 137 17.15 0.44 8.17
N ALA A 138 17.11 0.97 6.95
CA ALA A 138 16.08 1.91 6.52
C ALA A 138 14.69 1.27 6.49
N ARG A 139 14.58 0.02 6.08
CA ARG A 139 13.31 -0.72 6.11
C ARG A 139 12.84 -1.00 7.54
N ALA A 140 13.75 -1.35 8.44
CA ALA A 140 13.42 -1.56 9.84
C ALA A 140 12.89 -0.28 10.49
N LEU A 141 13.51 0.86 10.19
CA LEU A 141 13.05 2.17 10.64
C LEU A 141 11.68 2.50 10.06
N PHE A 142 11.45 2.27 8.78
CA PHE A 142 10.16 2.50 8.12
C PHE A 142 9.05 1.68 8.77
N ARG A 143 9.26 0.39 8.99
CA ARG A 143 8.28 -0.49 9.63
C ARG A 143 7.95 -0.04 11.04
N PHE A 144 8.95 0.32 11.80
CA PHE A 144 8.77 0.82 13.16
C PHE A 144 7.93 2.11 13.18
N LEU A 145 8.24 3.07 12.32
CA LEU A 145 7.48 4.32 12.20
C LEU A 145 6.02 4.05 11.79
N HIS A 146 5.82 3.18 10.81
CA HIS A 146 4.47 2.82 10.38
C HIS A 146 3.66 2.21 11.52
N ASP A 147 4.25 1.26 12.24
CA ASP A 147 3.58 0.60 13.36
C ASP A 147 3.26 1.58 14.49
N GLN A 148 4.18 2.47 14.83
CA GLN A 148 3.99 3.44 15.90
C GLN A 148 2.98 4.53 15.54
N LEU A 149 2.94 4.98 14.30
CA LEU A 149 2.07 6.07 13.88
C LEU A 149 0.64 5.61 13.54
N TYR A 150 0.48 4.42 13.00
CA TYR A 150 -0.80 3.97 12.44
C TYR A 150 -1.41 2.72 13.07
N THR A 151 -0.64 1.86 13.72
CA THR A 151 -1.18 0.64 14.33
C THR A 151 -1.74 0.88 15.72
N ASN A 152 -1.29 1.92 16.42
CA ASN A 152 -1.77 2.26 17.76
C ASN A 152 -3.09 3.05 17.75
N GLU A 153 -3.63 3.40 16.62
CA GLU A 153 -4.91 4.14 16.51
C GLU A 153 -6.14 3.24 16.55
N THR A 154 -5.99 1.92 16.69
CA THR A 154 -7.11 0.97 16.64
C THR A 154 -7.69 0.65 18.03
N PHE A 155 -7.55 1.55 18.98
CA PHE A 155 -8.21 1.41 20.28
C PHE A 155 -8.99 2.66 20.67
#